data_600f88df5993bc69d4dc281f2f0473a4
#
_entry.id   600f88df5993bc69d4dc281f2f0473a4
#
_cell.length_a   1.000
_cell.length_b   1.000
_cell.length_c   1.000
_cell.angle_alpha   90.00
_cell.angle_beta   90.00
_cell.angle_gamma   90.00
#
_symmetry.space_group_name_H-M   'P 1'
#
loop_
_entity.id
_entity.type
_entity.pdbx_description
1 polymer ?
#
loop_
_entity_poly.entity_id
_entity_poly.type
_entity_poly.pdbx_seq_one_letter_code
_entity_poly.pdbx_strand_id
1 'polypeptide(L)'
;MNILVTGAGGQLGNEMQIVAKGSKDNYIFTDVCDGYTHLDITSIDDIRKMVSDNNIKCIINCAAWTNVDAAETAGDIVETLNATAPENLAKAMKEVDGLLIHISTDYVFGADPYNTPCKEDQKGTPTGVYGLTKLHGEQKIIATGVKHIILRTAWLYSEFGKNFVKTMLNLTATKPQLKVVFDQCGTPTYALDLAKLICHIIDNKLYENNYGIYHFSNEGVCSWYDFTIQIARLAGNNGCDIQPCHSSEFPSPVKRPAYSVFDKTKVKNTFGIKIPYWTDSLMTCMENMGALKK
;
A
#
# COMPACT_ATOMS: atom_id res chain seq x y z
N MET A 1 -16.61 4.89 16.81
CA MET A 1 -15.39 4.87 17.63
C MET A 1 -14.42 5.96 17.20
N ASN A 2 -13.33 6.23 17.98
CA ASN A 2 -12.28 7.12 17.50
C ASN A 2 -11.18 6.29 16.82
N ILE A 3 -10.81 6.71 15.61
CA ILE A 3 -9.87 6.02 14.73
C ILE A 3 -8.73 6.97 14.42
N LEU A 4 -7.50 6.53 14.63
CA LEU A 4 -6.29 7.28 14.28
C LEU A 4 -5.76 6.79 12.94
N VAL A 5 -5.51 7.69 11.99
CA VAL A 5 -4.87 7.39 10.71
C VAL A 5 -3.50 8.05 10.70
N THR A 6 -2.44 7.27 10.56
CA THR A 6 -1.06 7.77 10.43
C THR A 6 -0.65 7.83 8.97
N GLY A 7 0.30 8.70 8.61
CA GLY A 7 0.70 8.88 7.21
C GLY A 7 -0.41 9.53 6.36
N ALA A 8 -1.15 10.46 6.96
CA ALA A 8 -2.34 11.09 6.36
C ALA A 8 -2.03 11.87 5.07
N GLY A 9 -0.82 12.41 4.92
CA GLY A 9 -0.36 13.11 3.71
C GLY A 9 0.06 12.19 2.56
N GLY A 10 0.17 10.88 2.80
CA GLY A 10 0.49 9.87 1.79
C GLY A 10 -0.67 9.54 0.84
N GLN A 11 -0.42 8.68 -0.15
CA GLN A 11 -1.45 8.27 -1.12
C GLN A 11 -2.69 7.69 -0.43
N LEU A 12 -2.51 6.62 0.34
CA LEU A 12 -3.62 5.96 1.04
C LEU A 12 -4.24 6.86 2.12
N GLY A 13 -3.43 7.64 2.85
CA GLY A 13 -3.92 8.57 3.87
C GLY A 13 -4.89 9.62 3.29
N ASN A 14 -4.58 10.16 2.11
CA ASN A 14 -5.48 11.08 1.40
C ASN A 14 -6.78 10.38 0.96
N GLU A 15 -6.71 9.15 0.43
CA GLU A 15 -7.90 8.39 0.07
C GLU A 15 -8.76 8.04 1.29
N MET A 16 -8.12 7.74 2.43
CA MET A 16 -8.83 7.55 3.71
C MET A 16 -9.63 8.79 4.12
N GLN A 17 -9.07 10.01 3.90
CA GLN A 17 -9.80 11.25 4.19
C GLN A 17 -11.05 11.42 3.30
N ILE A 18 -11.02 10.90 2.07
CA ILE A 18 -12.17 10.93 1.16
C ILE A 18 -13.25 9.96 1.65
N VAL A 19 -12.88 8.71 1.91
CA VAL A 19 -13.84 7.65 2.27
C VAL A 19 -14.40 7.85 3.68
N ALA A 20 -13.61 8.34 4.63
CA ALA A 20 -14.01 8.60 6.01
C ALA A 20 -15.16 9.60 6.13
N LYS A 21 -15.36 10.50 5.16
CA LYS A 21 -16.48 11.46 5.16
C LYS A 21 -17.86 10.79 5.18
N GLY A 22 -17.96 9.54 4.73
CA GLY A 22 -19.19 8.74 4.74
C GLY A 22 -19.36 7.86 5.98
N SER A 23 -18.36 7.76 6.84
CA SER A 23 -18.37 6.91 8.02
C SER A 23 -19.09 7.56 9.20
N LYS A 24 -19.62 6.74 10.10
CA LYS A 24 -20.21 7.17 11.40
C LYS A 24 -19.13 7.31 12.48
N ASP A 25 -17.94 6.81 12.25
CA ASP A 25 -16.81 6.85 13.17
C ASP A 25 -16.04 8.17 13.06
N ASN A 26 -15.35 8.56 14.12
CA ASN A 26 -14.55 9.78 14.15
C ASN A 26 -13.10 9.45 13.77
N TYR A 27 -12.62 10.05 12.69
CA TYR A 27 -11.26 9.85 12.17
C TYR A 27 -10.36 11.04 12.52
N ILE A 28 -9.20 10.75 13.12
CA ILE A 28 -8.14 11.71 13.42
C ILE A 28 -6.97 11.40 12.50
N PHE A 29 -6.62 12.36 11.64
CA PHE A 29 -5.58 12.23 10.64
C PHE A 29 -4.28 12.87 11.12
N THR A 30 -3.20 12.08 11.15
CA THR A 30 -1.89 12.50 11.68
C THR A 30 -0.78 12.23 10.67
N ASP A 31 0.21 13.12 10.68
CA ASP A 31 1.44 12.98 9.89
C ASP A 31 2.57 13.77 10.59
N VAL A 32 3.80 13.63 10.08
CA VAL A 32 4.94 14.49 10.48
C VAL A 32 5.06 15.73 9.59
N CYS A 33 4.35 15.80 8.47
CA CYS A 33 4.33 16.95 7.58
C CYS A 33 3.30 18.00 8.01
N ASP A 34 3.50 19.24 7.55
CA ASP A 34 2.60 20.36 7.83
C ASP A 34 1.17 20.12 7.32
N GLY A 35 0.20 20.69 8.00
CA GLY A 35 -1.23 20.60 7.63
C GLY A 35 -2.00 19.47 8.32
N TYR A 36 -1.33 18.63 9.09
CA TYR A 36 -1.94 17.54 9.87
C TYR A 36 -1.66 17.68 11.36
N THR A 37 -2.44 16.99 12.20
CA THR A 37 -2.05 16.80 13.60
C THR A 37 -0.73 16.05 13.64
N HIS A 38 0.28 16.65 14.27
CA HIS A 38 1.62 16.07 14.29
C HIS A 38 1.67 14.80 15.14
N LEU A 39 2.23 13.72 14.58
CA LEU A 39 2.54 12.49 15.31
C LEU A 39 3.76 11.81 14.67
N ASP A 40 4.83 11.69 15.44
CA ASP A 40 5.97 10.83 15.11
C ASP A 40 5.71 9.41 15.63
N ILE A 41 5.47 8.46 14.73
CA ILE A 41 5.20 7.06 15.07
C ILE A 41 6.45 6.31 15.59
N THR A 42 7.63 6.91 15.55
CA THR A 42 8.83 6.33 16.16
C THR A 42 8.87 6.55 17.68
N SER A 43 8.13 7.54 18.19
CA SER A 43 7.98 7.84 19.63
C SER A 43 6.79 7.09 20.22
N ILE A 44 7.06 6.05 21.01
CA ILE A 44 5.99 5.29 21.69
C ILE A 44 5.22 6.14 22.69
N ASP A 45 5.86 7.12 23.33
CA ASP A 45 5.21 7.97 24.34
C ASP A 45 4.24 8.95 23.67
N ASP A 46 4.59 9.50 22.48
CA ASP A 46 3.68 10.34 21.71
C ASP A 46 2.48 9.54 21.20
N ILE A 47 2.69 8.29 20.77
CA ILE A 47 1.61 7.38 20.37
C ILE A 47 0.68 7.11 21.56
N ARG A 48 1.21 6.73 22.72
CA ARG A 48 0.41 6.48 23.94
C ARG A 48 -0.40 7.68 24.36
N LYS A 49 0.24 8.85 24.35
CA LYS A 49 -0.43 10.12 24.64
C LYS A 49 -1.58 10.38 23.64
N MET A 50 -1.33 10.24 22.34
CA MET A 50 -2.35 10.41 21.30
C MET A 50 -3.51 9.44 21.49
N VAL A 51 -3.22 8.16 21.78
CA VAL A 51 -4.22 7.11 22.03
C VAL A 51 -5.07 7.42 23.25
N SER A 52 -4.44 7.82 24.35
CA SER A 52 -5.13 8.14 25.61
C SER A 52 -5.98 9.40 25.49
N ASP A 53 -5.38 10.53 25.07
CA ASP A 53 -6.04 11.84 25.03
C ASP A 53 -7.28 11.84 24.11
N ASN A 54 -7.26 11.01 23.05
CA ASN A 54 -8.35 10.93 22.08
C ASN A 54 -9.20 9.66 22.21
N ASN A 55 -8.99 8.84 23.24
CA ASN A 55 -9.70 7.56 23.42
C ASN A 55 -9.74 6.71 22.13
N ILE A 56 -8.58 6.54 21.48
CA ILE A 56 -8.44 5.82 20.22
C ILE A 56 -8.73 4.32 20.45
N LYS A 57 -9.51 3.72 19.56
CA LYS A 57 -9.86 2.29 19.58
C LYS A 57 -9.36 1.53 18.35
N CYS A 58 -8.98 2.24 17.30
CA CYS A 58 -8.40 1.66 16.10
C CYS A 58 -7.30 2.59 15.57
N ILE A 59 -6.16 2.02 15.16
CA ILE A 59 -5.14 2.72 14.38
C ILE A 59 -5.10 2.12 12.99
N ILE A 60 -5.13 2.97 11.96
CA ILE A 60 -4.86 2.62 10.56
C ILE A 60 -3.47 3.18 10.22
N ASN A 61 -2.48 2.31 10.15
CA ASN A 61 -1.11 2.72 9.86
C ASN A 61 -0.84 2.74 8.36
N CYS A 62 -0.93 3.93 7.76
CA CYS A 62 -0.55 4.20 6.37
C CYS A 62 0.88 4.76 6.24
N ALA A 63 1.54 5.09 7.37
CA ALA A 63 2.90 5.61 7.37
C ALA A 63 3.92 4.49 7.16
N ALA A 64 4.88 4.72 6.27
CA ALA A 64 5.99 3.83 6.00
C ALA A 64 7.08 4.53 5.18
N TRP A 65 8.31 4.01 5.24
CA TRP A 65 9.30 4.28 4.21
C TRP A 65 8.96 3.46 2.97
N THR A 66 8.72 4.11 1.83
CA THR A 66 8.26 3.44 0.60
C THR A 66 9.21 3.60 -0.58
N ASN A 67 10.30 4.38 -0.44
CA ASN A 67 11.32 4.49 -1.48
C ASN A 67 12.21 3.25 -1.46
N VAL A 68 11.88 2.30 -2.34
CA VAL A 68 12.52 0.98 -2.42
C VAL A 68 14.02 1.11 -2.70
N ASP A 69 14.41 1.96 -3.67
CA ASP A 69 15.80 2.08 -4.09
C ASP A 69 16.65 2.80 -3.01
N ALA A 70 16.13 3.85 -2.39
CA ALA A 70 16.82 4.55 -1.31
C ALA A 70 16.89 3.74 0.00
N ALA A 71 16.04 2.73 0.17
CA ALA A 71 16.08 1.86 1.34
C ALA A 71 17.38 1.08 1.46
N GLU A 72 18.03 0.72 0.34
CA GLU A 72 19.28 -0.04 0.33
C GLU A 72 20.45 0.71 1.01
N THR A 73 20.40 2.02 1.07
CA THR A 73 21.46 2.87 1.67
C THR A 73 21.05 3.50 2.99
N ALA A 74 19.79 3.39 3.39
CA ALA A 74 19.23 4.03 4.59
C ALA A 74 18.66 3.01 5.60
N GLY A 75 19.27 1.82 5.69
CA GLY A 75 18.74 0.64 6.40
C GLY A 75 18.23 0.90 7.82
N ASP A 76 18.96 1.62 8.67
CA ASP A 76 18.57 1.87 10.07
C ASP A 76 17.28 2.72 10.18
N ILE A 77 17.17 3.76 9.35
CA ILE A 77 15.98 4.61 9.31
C ILE A 77 14.80 3.82 8.76
N VAL A 78 15.04 3.00 7.74
CA VAL A 78 14.00 2.15 7.12
C VAL A 78 13.51 1.09 8.11
N GLU A 79 14.41 0.42 8.86
CA GLU A 79 14.03 -0.53 9.91
C GLU A 79 13.23 0.17 11.02
N THR A 80 13.64 1.37 11.43
CA THR A 80 12.91 2.15 12.43
C THR A 80 11.48 2.45 11.99
N LEU A 81 11.29 2.95 10.75
CA LEU A 81 9.97 3.35 10.25
C LEU A 81 9.10 2.16 9.84
N ASN A 82 9.68 1.08 9.30
CA ASN A 82 8.93 -0.03 8.76
C ASN A 82 8.74 -1.19 9.75
N ALA A 83 9.54 -1.26 10.81
CA ALA A 83 9.47 -2.35 11.78
C ALA A 83 9.26 -1.86 13.22
N THR A 84 10.10 -0.94 13.73
CA THR A 84 9.98 -0.49 15.11
C THR A 84 8.76 0.41 15.34
N ALA A 85 8.47 1.32 14.44
CA ALA A 85 7.30 2.18 14.56
C ALA A 85 5.97 1.39 14.51
N PRO A 86 5.74 0.44 13.58
CA PRO A 86 4.60 -0.47 13.64
C PRO A 86 4.51 -1.29 14.94
N GLU A 87 5.64 -1.73 15.50
CA GLU A 87 5.66 -2.39 16.81
C GLU A 87 5.19 -1.46 17.94
N ASN A 88 5.61 -0.19 17.93
CA ASN A 88 5.17 0.81 18.90
C ASN A 88 3.66 1.05 18.83
N LEU A 89 3.11 1.20 17.60
CA LEU A 89 1.66 1.31 17.39
C LEU A 89 0.92 0.07 17.91
N ALA A 90 1.47 -1.12 17.65
CA ALA A 90 0.90 -2.39 18.11
C ALA A 90 0.90 -2.49 19.66
N LYS A 91 1.99 -2.10 20.32
CA LYS A 91 2.09 -2.06 21.78
C LYS A 91 1.07 -1.11 22.39
N ALA A 92 0.99 0.10 21.89
CA ALA A 92 0.03 1.10 22.37
C ALA A 92 -1.43 0.62 22.22
N MET A 93 -1.76 -0.01 21.08
CA MET A 93 -3.11 -0.55 20.86
C MET A 93 -3.38 -1.79 21.73
N LYS A 94 -2.37 -2.62 22.00
CA LYS A 94 -2.51 -3.76 22.92
C LYS A 94 -2.87 -3.33 24.33
N GLU A 95 -2.29 -2.21 24.81
CA GLU A 95 -2.54 -1.66 26.15
C GLU A 95 -4.00 -1.23 26.37
N VAL A 96 -4.71 -0.84 25.29
CA VAL A 96 -6.11 -0.39 25.34
C VAL A 96 -7.11 -1.39 24.72
N ASP A 97 -6.68 -2.62 24.49
CA ASP A 97 -7.45 -3.70 23.82
C ASP A 97 -8.02 -3.28 22.46
N GLY A 98 -7.30 -2.40 21.75
CA GLY A 98 -7.69 -1.82 20.46
C GLY A 98 -7.26 -2.64 19.25
N LEU A 99 -7.61 -2.14 18.06
CA LEU A 99 -7.34 -2.73 16.76
C LEU A 99 -6.19 -1.98 16.04
N LEU A 100 -5.25 -2.71 15.44
CA LEU A 100 -4.29 -2.15 14.49
C LEU A 100 -4.55 -2.69 13.08
N ILE A 101 -4.80 -1.81 12.12
CA ILE A 101 -4.78 -2.12 10.68
C ILE A 101 -3.46 -1.59 10.12
N HIS A 102 -2.64 -2.47 9.57
CA HIS A 102 -1.31 -2.13 9.07
C HIS A 102 -1.17 -2.46 7.59
N ILE A 103 -0.58 -1.53 6.82
CA ILE A 103 -0.34 -1.72 5.40
C ILE A 103 1.06 -2.29 5.17
N SER A 104 1.12 -3.45 4.53
CA SER A 104 2.34 -4.12 4.13
C SER A 104 2.45 -4.22 2.60
N THR A 105 3.33 -5.05 2.08
CA THR A 105 3.75 -5.02 0.67
C THR A 105 3.93 -6.42 0.08
N ASP A 106 3.85 -6.52 -1.25
CA ASP A 106 4.24 -7.67 -2.06
C ASP A 106 5.76 -7.92 -2.03
N TYR A 107 6.58 -6.92 -1.69
CA TYR A 107 8.04 -7.07 -1.55
C TYR A 107 8.46 -7.99 -0.40
N VAL A 108 7.55 -8.47 0.45
CA VAL A 108 7.83 -9.56 1.40
C VAL A 108 8.12 -10.87 0.67
N PHE A 109 7.80 -10.98 -0.62
CA PHE A 109 8.13 -12.07 -1.52
C PHE A 109 9.21 -11.63 -2.52
N GLY A 110 9.81 -12.56 -3.28
CA GLY A 110 10.66 -12.19 -4.43
C GLY A 110 11.93 -13.00 -4.63
N ALA A 111 12.46 -13.70 -3.62
CA ALA A 111 13.65 -14.53 -3.78
C ALA A 111 13.36 -15.86 -4.50
N ASP A 112 12.16 -16.40 -4.35
CA ASP A 112 11.77 -17.65 -4.98
C ASP A 112 11.14 -17.42 -6.37
N PRO A 113 11.33 -18.33 -7.32
CA PRO A 113 10.72 -18.24 -8.65
C PRO A 113 9.24 -18.61 -8.58
N TYR A 114 8.41 -17.69 -8.05
CA TYR A 114 6.96 -17.89 -8.04
C TYR A 114 6.41 -17.85 -9.47
N ASN A 115 5.51 -18.78 -9.77
CA ASN A 115 4.73 -18.81 -11.01
C ASN A 115 3.24 -19.04 -10.73
N THR A 116 2.86 -18.95 -9.46
CA THR A 116 1.47 -19.04 -8.98
C THR A 116 1.20 -17.89 -8.03
N PRO A 117 -0.06 -17.43 -7.89
CA PRO A 117 -0.39 -16.35 -6.97
C PRO A 117 0.04 -16.63 -5.53
N CYS A 118 0.71 -15.66 -4.92
CA CYS A 118 1.23 -15.76 -3.55
C CYS A 118 0.07 -15.79 -2.54
N LYS A 119 0.14 -16.70 -1.57
CA LYS A 119 -0.83 -16.82 -0.47
C LYS A 119 -0.30 -16.18 0.81
N GLU A 120 -1.20 -15.86 1.73
CA GLU A 120 -0.87 -15.17 2.97
C GLU A 120 0.00 -16.00 3.93
N ASP A 121 -0.15 -17.33 3.91
CA ASP A 121 0.61 -18.29 4.72
C ASP A 121 1.97 -18.67 4.11
N GLN A 122 2.27 -18.19 2.90
CA GLN A 122 3.53 -18.44 2.24
C GLN A 122 4.67 -17.72 2.96
N LYS A 123 5.80 -18.40 3.15
CA LYS A 123 6.99 -17.83 3.79
C LYS A 123 7.48 -16.60 3.02
N GLY A 124 7.74 -15.52 3.75
CA GLY A 124 8.36 -14.33 3.17
C GLY A 124 9.82 -14.60 2.73
N THR A 125 10.18 -14.11 1.56
CA THR A 125 11.50 -14.25 0.92
C THR A 125 11.92 -12.93 0.27
N PRO A 126 12.03 -11.83 1.06
CA PRO A 126 12.37 -10.52 0.54
C PRO A 126 13.77 -10.50 -0.08
N THR A 127 13.95 -9.68 -1.13
CA THR A 127 15.21 -9.55 -1.88
C THR A 127 15.91 -8.22 -1.66
N GLY A 128 15.35 -7.31 -0.89
CA GLY A 128 15.91 -5.99 -0.58
C GLY A 128 15.48 -5.49 0.79
N VAL A 129 16.13 -4.42 1.25
CA VAL A 129 15.94 -3.82 2.59
C VAL A 129 14.48 -3.40 2.82
N TYR A 130 13.83 -2.81 1.83
CA TYR A 130 12.42 -2.41 1.94
C TYR A 130 11.50 -3.60 2.28
N GLY A 131 11.57 -4.68 1.50
CA GLY A 131 10.76 -5.88 1.73
C GLY A 131 11.08 -6.56 3.06
N LEU A 132 12.37 -6.64 3.42
CA LEU A 132 12.84 -7.22 4.67
C LEU A 132 12.30 -6.45 5.89
N THR A 133 12.43 -5.13 5.90
CA THR A 133 11.97 -4.29 7.02
C THR A 133 10.45 -4.29 7.16
N LYS A 134 9.70 -4.34 6.04
CA LYS A 134 8.24 -4.53 6.09
C LYS A 134 7.86 -5.88 6.68
N LEU A 135 8.56 -6.96 6.31
CA LEU A 135 8.35 -8.29 6.90
C LEU A 135 8.67 -8.31 8.40
N HIS A 136 9.74 -7.65 8.83
CA HIS A 136 10.05 -7.49 10.26
C HIS A 136 8.91 -6.75 10.98
N GLY A 137 8.33 -5.70 10.38
CA GLY A 137 7.17 -4.99 10.93
C GLY A 137 5.97 -5.91 11.15
N GLU A 138 5.62 -6.75 10.15
CA GLU A 138 4.56 -7.74 10.30
C GLU A 138 4.83 -8.69 11.49
N GLN A 139 6.05 -9.24 11.56
CA GLN A 139 6.45 -10.18 12.62
C GLN A 139 6.39 -9.53 14.00
N LYS A 140 6.87 -8.29 14.14
CA LYS A 140 6.83 -7.54 15.40
C LYS A 140 5.39 -7.22 15.82
N ILE A 141 4.50 -6.82 14.92
CA ILE A 141 3.07 -6.61 15.20
C ILE A 141 2.47 -7.91 15.76
N ILE A 142 2.66 -9.02 15.05
CA ILE A 142 2.13 -10.34 15.46
C ILE A 142 2.64 -10.75 16.83
N ALA A 143 3.92 -10.55 17.10
CA ALA A 143 4.57 -10.91 18.37
C ALA A 143 3.98 -10.15 19.58
N THR A 144 3.42 -8.95 19.41
CA THR A 144 2.74 -8.22 20.49
C THR A 144 1.44 -8.87 20.95
N GLY A 145 0.83 -9.71 20.10
CA GLY A 145 -0.49 -10.28 20.32
C GLY A 145 -1.62 -9.25 20.31
N VAL A 146 -1.45 -8.09 19.66
CA VAL A 146 -2.52 -7.10 19.43
C VAL A 146 -3.57 -7.65 18.46
N LYS A 147 -4.82 -7.21 18.59
CA LYS A 147 -5.83 -7.40 17.55
C LYS A 147 -5.37 -6.67 16.30
N HIS A 148 -5.13 -7.39 15.18
CA HIS A 148 -4.55 -6.79 14.00
C HIS A 148 -5.14 -7.31 12.70
N ILE A 149 -5.17 -6.44 11.69
CA ILE A 149 -5.33 -6.79 10.29
C ILE A 149 -4.12 -6.22 9.54
N ILE A 150 -3.34 -7.09 8.91
CA ILE A 150 -2.24 -6.68 8.06
C ILE A 150 -2.68 -6.85 6.61
N LEU A 151 -2.71 -5.76 5.85
CA LEU A 151 -3.07 -5.75 4.42
C LEU A 151 -1.79 -5.62 3.59
N ARG A 152 -1.34 -6.70 2.97
CA ARG A 152 -0.29 -6.65 1.96
C ARG A 152 -0.89 -6.14 0.67
N THR A 153 -0.29 -5.10 0.10
CA THR A 153 -0.71 -4.50 -1.17
C THR A 153 0.46 -4.39 -2.15
N ALA A 154 0.17 -4.16 -3.42
CA ALA A 154 1.16 -4.09 -4.50
C ALA A 154 0.88 -2.91 -5.41
N TRP A 155 1.94 -2.27 -5.94
CA TRP A 155 1.87 -1.27 -7.00
C TRP A 155 0.83 -0.16 -6.75
N LEU A 156 0.84 0.40 -5.53
CA LEU A 156 -0.13 1.37 -5.07
C LEU A 156 -0.04 2.69 -5.85
N TYR A 157 -1.17 3.18 -6.34
CA TYR A 157 -1.29 4.47 -7.01
C TYR A 157 -2.56 5.21 -6.58
N SER A 158 -2.57 6.51 -6.73
CA SER A 158 -3.73 7.39 -6.52
C SER A 158 -3.55 8.73 -7.24
N GLU A 159 -4.53 9.60 -7.14
CA GLU A 159 -4.47 11.00 -7.56
C GLU A 159 -3.45 11.80 -6.73
N PHE A 160 -3.10 11.30 -5.54
CA PHE A 160 -2.23 11.98 -4.57
C PHE A 160 -0.79 11.47 -4.64
N GLY A 161 0.13 12.29 -4.16
CA GLY A 161 1.53 11.93 -4.06
C GLY A 161 2.22 11.65 -5.40
N LYS A 162 3.41 11.06 -5.33
CA LYS A 162 4.18 10.60 -6.50
C LYS A 162 3.94 9.10 -6.68
N ASN A 163 3.67 8.65 -7.91
CA ASN A 163 3.47 7.25 -8.22
C ASN A 163 3.76 6.94 -9.69
N PHE A 164 3.71 5.67 -10.04
CA PHE A 164 4.01 5.19 -11.39
C PHE A 164 3.05 5.76 -12.44
N VAL A 165 1.74 5.84 -12.15
CA VAL A 165 0.74 6.38 -13.10
C VAL A 165 1.09 7.80 -13.50
N LYS A 166 1.34 8.69 -12.55
CA LYS A 166 1.71 10.09 -12.81
C LYS A 166 3.03 10.21 -13.56
N THR A 167 4.00 9.33 -13.23
CA THR A 167 5.28 9.28 -13.93
C THR A 167 5.08 8.89 -15.39
N MET A 168 4.31 7.85 -15.67
CA MET A 168 4.06 7.39 -17.04
C MET A 168 3.19 8.36 -17.83
N LEU A 169 2.20 9.00 -17.21
CA LEU A 169 1.44 10.09 -17.85
C LEU A 169 2.35 11.20 -18.40
N ASN A 170 3.30 11.65 -17.55
CA ASN A 170 4.24 12.68 -17.96
C ASN A 170 5.22 12.18 -19.03
N LEU A 171 5.80 10.99 -18.84
CA LEU A 171 6.81 10.48 -19.78
C LEU A 171 6.21 10.16 -21.14
N THR A 172 5.03 9.55 -21.21
CA THR A 172 4.37 9.21 -22.49
C THR A 172 3.86 10.44 -23.25
N ALA A 173 3.61 11.55 -22.54
CA ALA A 173 3.26 12.82 -23.16
C ALA A 173 4.47 13.60 -23.72
N THR A 174 5.68 13.39 -23.16
CA THR A 174 6.86 14.24 -23.40
C THR A 174 8.00 13.57 -24.13
N LYS A 175 8.08 12.23 -24.09
CA LYS A 175 9.15 11.46 -24.71
C LYS A 175 8.71 10.84 -26.02
N PRO A 176 9.56 10.84 -27.09
CA PRO A 176 9.24 10.16 -28.33
C PRO A 176 9.29 8.63 -28.19
N GLN A 177 10.06 8.11 -27.24
CA GLN A 177 10.25 6.68 -26.98
C GLN A 177 10.48 6.39 -25.51
N LEU A 178 9.95 5.26 -25.02
CA LEU A 178 10.21 4.71 -23.68
C LEU A 178 10.48 3.21 -23.79
N LYS A 179 11.39 2.71 -22.94
CA LYS A 179 11.53 1.29 -22.65
C LYS A 179 10.94 1.00 -21.28
N VAL A 180 10.07 0.02 -21.17
CA VAL A 180 9.40 -0.35 -19.91
C VAL A 180 9.50 -1.86 -19.68
N VAL A 181 9.81 -2.23 -18.45
CA VAL A 181 10.02 -3.63 -18.05
C VAL A 181 8.72 -4.43 -18.23
N PHE A 182 8.81 -5.61 -18.89
CA PHE A 182 7.69 -6.50 -19.14
C PHE A 182 7.78 -7.85 -18.39
N ASP A 183 8.95 -8.21 -17.89
CA ASP A 183 9.23 -9.47 -17.17
C ASP A 183 9.07 -9.38 -15.65
N GLN A 184 8.39 -8.32 -15.18
CA GLN A 184 7.91 -8.18 -13.81
C GLN A 184 6.38 -8.11 -13.85
N CYS A 185 5.72 -9.13 -13.28
CA CYS A 185 4.27 -9.28 -13.28
C CYS A 185 3.70 -9.10 -11.87
N GLY A 186 2.67 -8.29 -11.77
CA GLY A 186 1.96 -7.97 -10.53
C GLY A 186 0.55 -7.50 -10.82
N THR A 187 -0.03 -6.82 -9.85
CA THR A 187 -1.33 -6.18 -10.04
C THR A 187 -1.31 -4.78 -9.43
N PRO A 188 -1.64 -3.73 -10.20
CA PRO A 188 -1.79 -2.38 -9.66
C PRO A 188 -2.91 -2.33 -8.62
N THR A 189 -2.74 -1.49 -7.60
CA THR A 189 -3.75 -1.23 -6.58
C THR A 189 -4.10 0.25 -6.55
N TYR A 190 -5.34 0.58 -6.83
CA TYR A 190 -5.85 1.92 -6.62
C TYR A 190 -6.09 2.15 -5.12
N ALA A 191 -5.45 3.15 -4.55
CA ALA A 191 -5.48 3.40 -3.11
C ALA A 191 -6.90 3.70 -2.58
N LEU A 192 -7.78 4.29 -3.41
CA LEU A 192 -9.19 4.47 -3.06
C LEU A 192 -9.93 3.15 -2.85
N ASP A 193 -9.63 2.10 -3.64
CA ASP A 193 -10.27 0.80 -3.45
C ASP A 193 -9.80 0.12 -2.17
N LEU A 194 -8.49 0.27 -1.83
CA LEU A 194 -7.96 -0.20 -0.55
C LEU A 194 -8.56 0.59 0.62
N ALA A 195 -8.72 1.91 0.51
CA ALA A 195 -9.37 2.74 1.53
C ALA A 195 -10.84 2.33 1.75
N LYS A 196 -11.59 2.05 0.67
CA LYS A 196 -12.96 1.53 0.75
C LYS A 196 -13.02 0.19 1.48
N LEU A 197 -12.07 -0.73 1.20
CA LEU A 197 -11.98 -2.00 1.94
C LEU A 197 -11.77 -1.77 3.44
N ILE A 198 -10.82 -0.90 3.81
CA ILE A 198 -10.52 -0.60 5.22
C ILE A 198 -11.76 -0.05 5.93
N CYS A 199 -12.45 0.94 5.34
CA CYS A 199 -13.68 1.46 5.91
C CYS A 199 -14.79 0.40 5.98
N HIS A 200 -14.95 -0.43 4.94
CA HIS A 200 -15.92 -1.52 4.95
C HIS A 200 -15.69 -2.52 6.11
N ILE A 201 -14.43 -2.89 6.36
CA ILE A 201 -14.05 -3.74 7.48
C ILE A 201 -14.42 -3.11 8.83
N ILE A 202 -14.16 -1.81 8.99
CA ILE A 202 -14.40 -1.07 10.23
C ILE A 202 -15.91 -0.84 10.45
N ASP A 203 -16.59 -0.23 9.48
CA ASP A 203 -17.98 0.20 9.57
C ASP A 203 -18.93 -0.98 9.84
N ASN A 204 -18.58 -2.17 9.34
CA ASN A 204 -19.36 -3.41 9.53
C ASN A 204 -18.76 -4.33 10.61
N LYS A 205 -17.73 -3.89 11.35
CA LYS A 205 -17.03 -4.65 12.39
C LYS A 205 -16.54 -6.02 11.94
N LEU A 206 -16.20 -6.15 10.65
CA LEU A 206 -15.78 -7.42 10.06
C LEU A 206 -14.39 -7.89 10.58
N TYR A 207 -13.69 -7.04 11.32
CA TYR A 207 -12.46 -7.41 12.00
C TYR A 207 -12.67 -8.34 13.19
N GLU A 208 -13.88 -8.36 13.78
CA GLU A 208 -14.17 -9.22 14.93
C GLU A 208 -14.02 -10.70 14.54
N ASN A 209 -13.12 -11.43 15.22
CA ASN A 209 -12.73 -12.81 14.93
C ASN A 209 -12.04 -13.06 13.58
N ASN A 210 -11.65 -12.02 12.84
CA ASN A 210 -10.99 -12.10 11.53
C ASN A 210 -9.62 -11.41 11.54
N TYR A 211 -8.86 -11.58 12.63
CA TYR A 211 -7.50 -11.04 12.73
C TYR A 211 -6.52 -11.80 11.85
N GLY A 212 -5.45 -11.13 11.41
CA GLY A 212 -4.38 -11.76 10.66
C GLY A 212 -3.95 -11.01 9.40
N ILE A 213 -3.24 -11.72 8.52
CA ILE A 213 -2.72 -11.18 7.25
C ILE A 213 -3.71 -11.46 6.13
N TYR A 214 -3.88 -10.47 5.26
CA TYR A 214 -4.70 -10.52 4.04
C TYR A 214 -3.96 -9.89 2.87
N HIS A 215 -4.22 -10.38 1.68
CA HIS A 215 -3.73 -9.81 0.43
C HIS A 215 -4.81 -8.96 -0.24
N PHE A 216 -4.46 -7.75 -0.66
CA PHE A 216 -5.35 -6.89 -1.44
C PHE A 216 -4.59 -6.17 -2.57
N SER A 217 -5.04 -6.38 -3.78
CA SER A 217 -4.77 -5.57 -4.97
C SER A 217 -6.03 -5.59 -5.85
N ASN A 218 -6.13 -4.76 -6.87
CA ASN A 218 -7.21 -4.90 -7.84
C ASN A 218 -7.17 -6.28 -8.51
N GLU A 219 -8.23 -6.71 -9.19
CA GLU A 219 -8.24 -7.97 -9.94
C GLU A 219 -7.46 -7.85 -11.25
N GLY A 220 -6.99 -9.00 -11.76
CA GLY A 220 -6.20 -9.11 -12.98
C GLY A 220 -4.70 -9.17 -12.71
N VAL A 221 -3.93 -9.27 -13.78
CA VAL A 221 -2.46 -9.34 -13.78
C VAL A 221 -1.94 -8.55 -14.96
N CYS A 222 -0.85 -7.81 -14.78
CA CYS A 222 -0.16 -7.13 -15.86
C CYS A 222 1.33 -6.97 -15.55
N SER A 223 2.12 -6.63 -16.57
CA SER A 223 3.49 -6.12 -16.41
C SER A 223 3.48 -4.60 -16.25
N TRP A 224 4.62 -4.01 -15.87
CA TRP A 224 4.80 -2.55 -15.91
C TRP A 224 4.62 -1.99 -17.33
N TYR A 225 5.02 -2.76 -18.35
CA TYR A 225 4.81 -2.42 -19.75
C TYR A 225 3.31 -2.33 -20.08
N ASP A 226 2.51 -3.37 -19.74
CA ASP A 226 1.07 -3.36 -19.99
C ASP A 226 0.37 -2.22 -19.27
N PHE A 227 0.79 -1.96 -18.02
CA PHE A 227 0.26 -0.85 -17.22
C PHE A 227 0.53 0.50 -17.91
N THR A 228 1.77 0.70 -18.40
CA THR A 228 2.14 1.92 -19.15
C THR A 228 1.35 2.07 -20.44
N ILE A 229 1.17 1.00 -21.21
CA ILE A 229 0.36 1.02 -22.44
C ILE A 229 -1.08 1.46 -22.13
N GLN A 230 -1.67 0.94 -21.07
CA GLN A 230 -3.04 1.29 -20.70
C GLN A 230 -3.15 2.76 -20.24
N ILE A 231 -2.19 3.25 -19.45
CA ILE A 231 -2.10 4.66 -19.03
C ILE A 231 -2.03 5.57 -20.27
N ALA A 232 -1.13 5.28 -21.21
CA ALA A 232 -0.95 6.06 -22.43
C ALA A 232 -2.23 6.09 -23.30
N ARG A 233 -2.89 4.93 -23.45
CA ARG A 233 -4.15 4.80 -24.22
C ARG A 233 -5.27 5.66 -23.61
N LEU A 234 -5.47 5.57 -22.30
CA LEU A 234 -6.50 6.34 -21.59
C LEU A 234 -6.24 7.85 -21.66
N ALA A 235 -4.98 8.26 -21.60
CA ALA A 235 -4.57 9.66 -21.73
C ALA A 235 -4.58 10.18 -23.18
N GLY A 236 -4.65 9.28 -24.17
CA GLY A 236 -4.53 9.65 -25.59
C GLY A 236 -3.11 10.03 -26.01
N ASN A 237 -2.09 9.59 -25.28
CA ASN A 237 -0.67 9.85 -25.55
C ASN A 237 -0.13 8.89 -26.62
N ASN A 238 -0.55 9.08 -27.88
CA ASN A 238 -0.25 8.19 -29.00
C ASN A 238 1.09 8.47 -29.70
N GLY A 239 1.80 9.51 -29.30
CA GLY A 239 3.05 9.95 -29.95
C GLY A 239 4.32 9.29 -29.39
N CYS A 240 4.22 8.55 -28.29
CA CYS A 240 5.34 7.86 -27.66
C CYS A 240 5.42 6.41 -28.11
N ASP A 241 6.58 6.01 -28.65
CA ASP A 241 6.88 4.60 -28.96
C ASP A 241 7.26 3.88 -27.66
N ILE A 242 6.32 3.09 -27.10
CA ILE A 242 6.51 2.37 -25.84
C ILE A 242 6.95 0.95 -26.18
N GLN A 243 8.20 0.62 -25.86
CA GLN A 243 8.82 -0.67 -26.14
C GLN A 243 8.99 -1.50 -24.86
N PRO A 244 8.73 -2.84 -24.89
CA PRO A 244 9.07 -3.71 -23.78
C PRO A 244 10.56 -3.89 -23.66
N CYS A 245 11.07 -4.04 -22.43
CA CYS A 245 12.46 -4.42 -22.17
C CYS A 245 12.53 -5.43 -21.01
N HIS A 246 13.62 -6.17 -20.92
CA HIS A 246 13.89 -7.04 -19.78
C HIS A 246 14.40 -6.24 -18.58
N SER A 247 14.19 -6.77 -17.37
CA SER A 247 14.75 -6.20 -16.14
C SER A 247 16.28 -6.07 -16.20
N SER A 248 16.96 -6.96 -16.91
CA SER A 248 18.42 -6.91 -17.13
C SER A 248 18.87 -5.71 -17.96
N GLU A 249 17.98 -5.11 -18.76
CA GLU A 249 18.26 -3.90 -19.56
C GLU A 249 17.96 -2.61 -18.77
N PHE A 250 17.30 -2.72 -17.60
CA PHE A 250 16.95 -1.60 -16.75
C PHE A 250 17.64 -1.72 -15.38
N PRO A 251 18.85 -1.16 -15.23
CA PRO A 251 19.61 -1.24 -13.98
C PRO A 251 18.81 -0.70 -12.80
N SER A 252 18.71 -1.50 -11.74
CA SER A 252 18.09 -1.12 -10.47
C SER A 252 19.00 -1.58 -9.32
N PRO A 253 19.18 -0.78 -8.25
CA PRO A 253 19.92 -1.20 -7.07
C PRO A 253 19.27 -2.38 -6.33
N VAL A 254 17.98 -2.60 -6.57
CA VAL A 254 17.19 -3.66 -5.94
C VAL A 254 16.73 -4.68 -6.96
N LYS A 255 16.89 -5.96 -6.64
CA LYS A 255 16.25 -7.04 -7.39
C LYS A 255 14.76 -7.04 -7.08
N ARG A 256 13.95 -6.50 -7.99
CA ARG A 256 12.49 -6.46 -7.84
C ARG A 256 11.89 -7.84 -8.09
N PRO A 257 10.76 -8.21 -7.41
CA PRO A 257 10.07 -9.46 -7.67
C PRO A 257 9.69 -9.59 -9.16
N ALA A 258 10.04 -10.73 -9.78
CA ALA A 258 9.60 -11.00 -11.15
C ALA A 258 8.10 -11.35 -11.22
N TYR A 259 7.56 -11.89 -10.12
CA TYR A 259 6.15 -12.24 -10.00
C TYR A 259 5.68 -11.97 -8.57
N SER A 260 4.75 -11.01 -8.41
CA SER A 260 4.19 -10.63 -7.10
C SER A 260 2.66 -10.61 -7.09
N VAL A 261 2.05 -11.42 -7.95
CA VAL A 261 0.59 -11.56 -8.02
C VAL A 261 0.06 -12.21 -6.75
N PHE A 262 -0.96 -11.62 -6.14
CA PHE A 262 -1.59 -12.13 -4.93
C PHE A 262 -2.75 -13.08 -5.21
N ASP A 263 -2.86 -14.16 -4.44
CA ASP A 263 -4.14 -14.83 -4.20
C ASP A 263 -4.97 -13.95 -3.25
N LYS A 264 -6.14 -13.54 -3.70
CA LYS A 264 -7.07 -12.67 -2.97
C LYS A 264 -8.32 -13.41 -2.48
N THR A 265 -8.30 -14.74 -2.55
CA THR A 265 -9.44 -15.57 -2.15
C THR A 265 -9.82 -15.35 -0.70
N LYS A 266 -8.81 -15.28 0.20
CA LYS A 266 -9.04 -15.08 1.63
C LYS A 266 -9.76 -13.76 1.92
N VAL A 267 -9.26 -12.63 1.43
CA VAL A 267 -9.87 -11.31 1.69
C VAL A 267 -11.29 -11.23 1.14
N LYS A 268 -11.54 -11.77 -0.06
CA LYS A 268 -12.88 -11.80 -0.68
C LYS A 268 -13.87 -12.60 0.15
N ASN A 269 -13.48 -13.80 0.57
CA ASN A 269 -14.38 -14.70 1.32
C ASN A 269 -14.62 -14.20 2.75
N THR A 270 -13.58 -13.68 3.41
CA THR A 270 -13.69 -13.21 4.80
C THR A 270 -14.55 -11.94 4.91
N PHE A 271 -14.37 -11.00 4.01
CA PHE A 271 -15.02 -9.68 4.11
C PHE A 271 -16.19 -9.50 3.14
N GLY A 272 -16.55 -10.54 2.35
CA GLY A 272 -17.70 -10.52 1.47
C GLY A 272 -17.64 -9.49 0.35
N ILE A 273 -16.43 -9.22 -0.20
CA ILE A 273 -16.21 -8.15 -1.16
C ILE A 273 -16.04 -8.65 -2.59
N LYS A 274 -16.39 -7.78 -3.54
CA LYS A 274 -15.93 -7.84 -4.94
C LYS A 274 -14.82 -6.81 -5.12
N ILE A 275 -13.72 -7.24 -5.72
CA ILE A 275 -12.58 -6.37 -6.03
C ILE A 275 -12.72 -5.90 -7.48
N PRO A 276 -12.63 -4.59 -7.77
CA PRO A 276 -12.66 -4.09 -9.14
C PRO A 276 -11.47 -4.59 -9.97
N TYR A 277 -11.65 -4.71 -11.29
CA TYR A 277 -10.57 -5.03 -12.20
C TYR A 277 -9.62 -3.82 -12.34
N TRP A 278 -8.32 -4.06 -12.46
CA TRP A 278 -7.31 -2.99 -12.39
C TRP A 278 -7.48 -1.90 -13.47
N THR A 279 -7.98 -2.25 -14.67
CA THR A 279 -8.20 -1.25 -15.72
C THR A 279 -9.36 -0.31 -15.39
N ASP A 280 -10.40 -0.80 -14.73
CA ASP A 280 -11.57 -0.01 -14.34
C ASP A 280 -11.18 0.98 -13.22
N SER A 281 -10.41 0.50 -12.25
CA SER A 281 -9.86 1.34 -11.18
C SER A 281 -8.87 2.38 -11.72
N LEU A 282 -8.03 2.02 -12.70
CA LEU A 282 -7.14 2.97 -13.36
C LEU A 282 -7.93 4.06 -14.10
N MET A 283 -8.97 3.68 -14.83
CA MET A 283 -9.84 4.63 -15.52
C MET A 283 -10.46 5.62 -14.53
N THR A 284 -11.01 5.12 -13.41
CA THR A 284 -11.59 5.97 -12.35
C THR A 284 -10.55 6.93 -11.75
N CYS A 285 -9.35 6.47 -11.44
CA CYS A 285 -8.28 7.33 -10.93
C CYS A 285 -7.90 8.41 -11.95
N MET A 286 -7.75 8.04 -13.21
CA MET A 286 -7.40 9.01 -14.27
C MET A 286 -8.53 10.00 -14.55
N GLU A 287 -9.79 9.59 -14.41
CA GLU A 287 -10.95 10.48 -14.49
C GLU A 287 -10.91 11.52 -13.34
N ASN A 288 -10.69 11.08 -12.13
CA ASN A 288 -10.55 11.95 -10.95
C ASN A 288 -9.39 12.94 -11.08
N MET A 289 -8.31 12.54 -11.75
CA MET A 289 -7.19 13.44 -12.09
C MET A 289 -7.49 14.40 -13.26
N GLY A 290 -8.60 14.23 -13.98
CA GLY A 290 -8.86 14.95 -15.24
C GLY A 290 -7.88 14.57 -16.37
N ALA A 291 -7.31 13.36 -16.32
CA ALA A 291 -6.25 12.88 -17.22
C ALA A 291 -6.75 11.96 -18.35
N LEU A 292 -8.04 11.74 -18.46
CA LEU A 292 -8.62 11.00 -19.59
C LEU A 292 -8.63 11.83 -20.87
N LYS A 293 -8.38 11.16 -21.99
CA LYS A 293 -8.59 11.77 -23.32
C LYS A 293 -10.06 12.20 -23.45
N LYS A 294 -10.27 13.47 -23.77
CA LYS A 294 -11.58 14.02 -24.11
C LYS A 294 -12.00 13.59 -25.52
#